data_d7ace9c5728d9715d9b79e54d5e351bb
#
_entry.id   d7ace9c5728d9715d9b79e54d5e351bb
#
_cell.length_a   1.000
_cell.length_b   1.000
_cell.length_c   1.000
_cell.angle_alpha   90.00
_cell.angle_beta   90.00
_cell.angle_gamma   90.00
#
_symmetry.space_group_name_H-M   'P 1'
#
loop_
_entity.id
_entity.type
_entity.pdbx_description
1 polymer ?
#
loop_
_entity_poly.entity_id
_entity_poly.type
_entity_poly.pdbx_seq_one_letter_code
_entity_poly.pdbx_strand_id
1 'polypeptide(L)' 'MKTFRNFIKDEFGIEVPHDNIPGSWFSENGLPMIVACTCCGSTMSSPSALIDEDGQCYCSSCAGE' A
#
# COMPACT_ATOMS: atom_id res chain seq x y z
N MET A 1 8.79 8.71 -1.85
CA MET A 1 7.60 7.85 -1.80
C MET A 1 7.18 7.56 -0.38
N LYS A 2 5.90 7.30 -0.19
CA LYS A 2 5.37 6.97 1.13
C LYS A 2 5.16 5.48 1.27
N THR A 3 5.28 4.98 2.49
CA THR A 3 4.87 3.61 2.77
C THR A 3 3.34 3.56 2.75
N PHE A 4 2.81 2.36 2.65
CA PHE A 4 1.36 2.16 2.69
C PHE A 4 0.75 2.78 3.96
N ARG A 5 1.38 2.56 5.11
CA ARG A 5 0.90 3.11 6.38
C ARG A 5 0.81 4.63 6.35
N ASN A 6 1.87 5.27 5.90
CA ASN A 6 1.90 6.73 5.85
C ASN A 6 0.89 7.27 4.86
N PHE A 7 0.75 6.61 3.73
CA PHE A 7 -0.20 7.02 2.72
C PHE A 7 -1.64 6.96 3.25
N ILE A 8 -2.01 5.84 3.86
CA ILE A 8 -3.36 5.66 4.37
C ILE A 8 -3.66 6.64 5.49
N LYS A 9 -2.68 6.88 6.36
CA LYS A 9 -2.87 7.83 7.44
C LYS A 9 -3.07 9.25 6.92
N ASP A 10 -2.26 9.64 5.93
CA ASP A 10 -2.33 10.99 5.38
C ASP A 10 -3.60 11.22 4.54
N GLU A 11 -3.98 10.22 3.74
CA GLU A 11 -5.10 10.38 2.82
C GLU A 11 -6.45 10.08 3.45
N PHE A 12 -6.50 9.09 4.34
CA PHE A 12 -7.76 8.64 4.90
C PHE A 12 -7.88 8.88 6.40
N GLY A 13 -6.80 9.23 7.06
CA GLY A 13 -6.82 9.41 8.51
C GLY A 13 -7.02 8.11 9.27
N ILE A 14 -6.73 6.98 8.65
CA ILE A 14 -6.91 5.66 9.25
C ILE A 14 -5.58 5.15 9.76
N GLU A 15 -5.59 4.59 10.97
CA GLU A 15 -4.38 4.02 11.54
C GLU A 15 -4.26 2.56 11.14
N VAL A 16 -3.16 2.22 10.48
CA VAL A 16 -2.91 0.85 10.00
C VAL A 16 -2.26 0.03 11.12
N PRO A 17 -2.76 -1.17 11.42
CA PRO A 17 -2.13 -2.04 12.42
C PRO A 17 -0.70 -2.35 12.06
N HIS A 18 0.16 -2.54 13.07
CA HIS A 18 1.58 -2.76 12.83
C HIS A 18 1.89 -4.14 12.28
N ASP A 19 1.20 -5.16 12.76
CA ASP A 19 1.50 -6.54 12.39
C ASP A 19 0.26 -7.23 11.86
N ASN A 20 0.49 -8.21 10.98
CA ASN A 20 -0.57 -9.14 10.53
C ASN A 20 -1.93 -8.50 10.33
N ILE A 21 -1.99 -7.59 9.37
CA ILE A 21 -3.25 -6.91 9.06
C ILE A 21 -4.24 -7.96 8.56
N PRO A 22 -5.38 -8.15 9.24
CA PRO A 22 -6.36 -9.13 8.79
C PRO A 22 -7.03 -8.69 7.49
N GLY A 23 -7.42 -9.67 6.67
CA GLY A 23 -8.10 -9.37 5.43
C GLY A 23 -9.38 -8.57 5.64
N SER A 24 -10.07 -8.81 6.75
CA SER A 24 -11.29 -8.08 7.07
C SER A 24 -11.03 -6.58 7.25
N TRP A 25 -9.85 -6.20 7.73
CA TRP A 25 -9.51 -4.80 7.88
C TRP A 25 -9.56 -4.07 6.54
N PHE A 26 -9.02 -4.70 5.49
CA PHE A 26 -9.05 -4.11 4.15
C PHE A 26 -10.48 -3.97 3.64
N SER A 27 -11.31 -5.00 3.83
CA SER A 27 -12.70 -4.96 3.40
C SER A 27 -13.48 -3.89 4.14
N GLU A 28 -13.27 -3.77 5.44
CA GLU A 28 -13.98 -2.81 6.27
C GLU A 28 -13.65 -1.37 5.89
N ASN A 29 -12.45 -1.15 5.41
CA ASN A 29 -11.99 0.18 5.03
C ASN A 29 -12.06 0.44 3.53
N GLY A 30 -12.58 -0.52 2.77
CA GLY A 30 -12.71 -0.38 1.32
C GLY A 30 -11.38 -0.33 0.59
N LEU A 31 -10.38 -1.02 1.12
CA LEU A 31 -9.03 -1.01 0.55
C LEU A 31 -8.69 -2.37 -0.07
N PRO A 32 -7.89 -2.37 -1.14
CA PRO A 32 -7.47 -3.64 -1.75
C PRO A 32 -6.38 -4.31 -0.92
N MET A 33 -6.44 -5.64 -0.84
CA MET A 33 -5.38 -6.42 -0.17
C MET A 33 -4.15 -6.57 -1.04
N ILE A 34 -4.36 -6.65 -2.35
CA ILE A 34 -3.30 -6.90 -3.32
C ILE A 34 -3.27 -5.75 -4.31
N VAL A 35 -2.07 -5.27 -4.60
CA VAL A 35 -1.87 -4.23 -5.61
C VAL A 35 -0.79 -4.67 -6.58
N ALA A 36 -0.75 -4.04 -7.74
CA ALA A 36 0.26 -4.34 -8.74
C ALA A 36 1.22 -3.16 -8.86
N CYS A 37 2.50 -3.49 -9.06
CA CYS A 37 3.51 -2.46 -9.30
C CYS A 37 3.24 -1.81 -10.65
N THR A 38 3.15 -0.50 -10.68
CA THR A 38 2.89 0.24 -11.91
C THR A 38 4.04 0.09 -12.91
N CYS A 39 5.25 -0.07 -12.40
CA CYS A 39 6.43 -0.17 -13.25
C CYS A 39 6.61 -1.55 -13.87
N CYS A 40 6.63 -2.60 -13.06
CA CYS A 40 6.93 -3.95 -13.53
C CYS A 40 5.71 -4.88 -13.60
N GLY A 41 4.59 -4.47 -13.04
CA GLY A 41 3.37 -5.27 -13.07
C GLY A 41 3.30 -6.40 -12.07
N SER A 42 4.29 -6.53 -11.22
CA SER A 42 4.30 -7.59 -10.19
C SER A 42 3.25 -7.30 -9.14
N THR A 43 2.54 -8.34 -8.72
CA THR A 43 1.56 -8.18 -7.64
C THR A 43 2.24 -8.33 -6.28
N MET A 44 1.69 -7.63 -5.29
CA MET A 44 2.23 -7.68 -3.93
C MET A 44 1.12 -7.32 -2.96
N SER A 45 1.31 -7.63 -1.68
CA SER A 45 0.35 -7.22 -0.68
C SER A 45 0.45 -5.71 -0.48
N SER A 46 -0.69 -5.08 -0.23
CA SER A 46 -0.75 -3.62 -0.08
C SER A 46 0.26 -3.05 0.91
N PRO A 47 0.43 -3.65 2.10
CA PRO A 47 1.39 -3.11 3.06
C PRO A 47 2.84 -3.15 2.60
N SER A 48 3.16 -3.97 1.60
CA SER A 48 4.50 -4.06 1.05
C SER A 48 4.76 -3.04 -0.06
N ALA A 49 3.74 -2.36 -0.53
CA ALA A 49 3.85 -1.43 -1.63
C ALA A 49 4.32 -0.06 -1.15
N LEU A 50 5.00 0.65 -2.06
CA LEU A 50 5.35 2.05 -1.86
C LEU A 50 4.47 2.86 -2.78
N ILE A 51 4.04 4.02 -2.33
CA ILE A 51 3.06 4.82 -3.05
C ILE A 51 3.65 6.21 -3.31
N ASP A 52 3.57 6.65 -4.56
CA ASP A 52 4.10 7.95 -4.94
C ASP A 52 3.06 9.06 -4.74
N GLU A 53 3.42 10.27 -5.16
CA GLU A 53 2.56 11.44 -4.98
C GLU A 53 1.26 11.33 -5.78
N ASP A 54 1.27 10.57 -6.86
CA ASP A 54 0.10 10.37 -7.70
C ASP A 54 -0.79 9.22 -7.24
N GLY A 55 -0.40 8.53 -6.18
CA GLY A 55 -1.15 7.39 -5.67
C GLY A 55 -0.83 6.09 -6.39
N GLN A 56 0.25 6.05 -7.18
CA GLN A 56 0.67 4.85 -7.89
C GLN A 56 1.46 3.93 -6.96
N CYS A 57 1.27 2.63 -7.11
CA CYS A 57 1.95 1.65 -6.29
C CYS A 57 3.20 1.14 -6.99
N TYR A 58 4.27 0.96 -6.24
CA TYR A 58 5.53 0.43 -6.76
C TYR A 58 6.11 -0.57 -5.78
N CYS A 59 6.78 -1.60 -6.29
CA CYS A 59 7.52 -2.51 -5.43
C CYS A 59 8.82 -1.82 -5.01
N SER A 60 9.48 -2.36 -3.97
CA SER A 60 10.71 -1.74 -3.47
C SER A 60 11.80 -1.66 -4.53
N SER A 61 11.86 -2.64 -5.42
CA SER A 61 12.86 -2.63 -6.49
C SER A 61 12.62 -1.49 -7.48
N CYS A 62 11.36 -1.27 -7.87
CA CYS A 62 11.02 -0.23 -8.84
C CYS A 62 10.94 1.15 -8.21
N ALA A 63 10.83 1.23 -6.91
CA ALA A 63 10.75 2.50 -6.20
C ALA A 63 12.09 3.22 -6.09
N GLY A 64 13.12 2.69 -6.73
CA GLY A 64 14.42 3.36 -6.79
C GLY A 64 15.39 2.91 -5.72
N GLU A 65 15.12 1.81 -5.08
CA GLU A 65 16.01 1.29 -4.03
C GLU A 65 17.07 0.34 -4.55
#